data_8f9bd163d2c14c6f7dab45e85e85277a
#
_entry.id   8f9bd163d2c14c6f7dab45e85e85277a
#
_cell.length_a   1.000
_cell.length_b   1.000
_cell.length_c   1.000
_cell.angle_alpha   90.00
_cell.angle_beta   90.00
_cell.angle_gamma   90.00
#
_symmetry.space_group_name_H-M   'P 1'
#
loop_
_entity.id
_entity.type
_entity.pdbx_description
1 polymer ?
#
loop_
_entity_poly.entity_id
_entity_poly.type
_entity_poly.pdbx_seq_one_letter_code
_entity_poly.pdbx_strand_id
1 'polypeptide(L)'
;MIESKEWNWKIVSDENAEKWLEPSIESYYLMARWGSQGKKEFLDLGCGLGRHTILFAKNGFQTKAFDLSENAIERTKERAKKEGLTIDFKIGDMLHLPYEDDSFDCILCRNVISHTDTEGMKQIVKELQRVLKKDGECYLTLGSKDTWGFKQEHWPLADPNTRIRMDEGPEKGIPHFYADYELIKELFKDFTLEKIFQEEEFFEKENKTMTSYHYHVFIKK
;
A
#
# COMPACT_ATOMS: atom_id res chain seq x y z
N MET A 1 -18.63 -5.63 3.75
CA MET A 1 -17.21 -5.80 3.32
C MET A 1 -17.21 -6.55 2.01
N ILE A 2 -16.53 -6.01 0.99
CA ILE A 2 -16.43 -6.62 -0.34
C ILE A 2 -15.29 -7.65 -0.30
N GLU A 3 -15.40 -8.71 -1.10
CA GLU A 3 -14.33 -9.68 -1.29
C GLU A 3 -13.09 -9.00 -1.89
N SER A 4 -11.92 -9.24 -1.32
CA SER A 4 -10.66 -8.70 -1.80
C SER A 4 -10.28 -9.30 -3.14
N LYS A 5 -9.75 -8.47 -4.03
CA LYS A 5 -9.27 -8.90 -5.36
C LYS A 5 -7.82 -8.52 -5.52
N GLU A 6 -7.02 -9.49 -5.99
CA GLU A 6 -5.63 -9.23 -6.32
C GLU A 6 -5.48 -8.33 -7.55
N TRP A 7 -4.45 -7.51 -7.55
CA TRP A 7 -4.00 -6.79 -8.71
C TRP A 7 -3.44 -7.80 -9.75
N ASN A 8 -3.86 -7.69 -11.00
CA ASN A 8 -3.46 -8.69 -12.01
C ASN A 8 -2.03 -8.48 -12.52
N TRP A 9 -1.05 -8.94 -11.76
CA TRP A 9 0.36 -8.86 -12.11
C TRP A 9 0.75 -9.71 -13.33
N LYS A 10 -0.06 -10.70 -13.71
CA LYS A 10 0.21 -11.59 -14.86
C LYS A 10 0.20 -10.87 -16.19
N ILE A 11 -0.54 -9.75 -16.31
CA ILE A 11 -0.59 -8.96 -17.55
C ILE A 11 0.52 -7.89 -17.62
N VAL A 12 1.31 -7.73 -16.57
CA VAL A 12 2.45 -6.81 -16.54
C VAL A 12 3.70 -7.55 -16.98
N SER A 13 4.09 -7.35 -18.25
CA SER A 13 5.34 -7.91 -18.78
C SER A 13 6.56 -7.31 -18.07
N ASP A 14 7.70 -8.00 -18.10
CA ASP A 14 8.93 -7.51 -17.49
C ASP A 14 9.39 -6.18 -18.09
N GLU A 15 9.17 -5.97 -19.40
CA GLU A 15 9.47 -4.72 -20.10
C GLU A 15 8.63 -3.53 -19.59
N ASN A 16 7.38 -3.80 -19.16
CA ASN A 16 6.47 -2.78 -18.64
C ASN A 16 6.50 -2.68 -17.11
N ALA A 17 7.31 -3.50 -16.46
CA ALA A 17 7.40 -3.56 -15.00
C ALA A 17 8.30 -2.47 -14.40
N GLU A 18 9.13 -1.80 -15.18
CA GLU A 18 10.20 -0.89 -14.72
C GLU A 18 9.72 0.10 -13.65
N LYS A 19 8.61 0.81 -13.92
CA LYS A 19 8.00 1.75 -12.96
C LYS A 19 7.57 1.13 -11.63
N TRP A 20 7.37 -0.20 -11.60
CA TRP A 20 7.01 -0.97 -10.41
C TRP A 20 8.22 -1.59 -9.71
N LEU A 21 9.43 -1.38 -10.25
CA LEU A 21 10.69 -1.86 -9.70
C LEU A 21 11.47 -0.77 -8.97
N GLU A 22 11.18 0.50 -9.25
CA GLU A 22 11.80 1.64 -8.61
C GLU A 22 11.11 1.97 -7.29
N PRO A 23 11.87 2.04 -6.16
CA PRO A 23 11.33 2.48 -4.88
C PRO A 23 10.86 3.95 -4.96
N SER A 24 9.83 4.27 -4.21
CA SER A 24 9.36 5.66 -4.10
C SER A 24 10.35 6.55 -3.33
N ILE A 25 10.32 7.84 -3.61
CA ILE A 25 11.21 8.81 -2.92
C ILE A 25 11.02 8.76 -1.41
N GLU A 26 9.77 8.67 -0.94
CA GLU A 26 9.46 8.59 0.49
C GLU A 26 10.08 7.35 1.14
N SER A 27 10.17 6.23 0.41
CA SER A 27 10.75 5.00 0.95
C SER A 27 12.23 5.13 1.28
N TYR A 28 13.00 5.89 0.51
CA TYR A 28 14.40 6.20 0.83
C TYR A 28 14.53 7.04 2.10
N TYR A 29 13.68 8.07 2.23
CA TYR A 29 13.62 8.88 3.44
C TYR A 29 13.25 8.04 4.67
N LEU A 30 12.20 7.21 4.55
CA LEU A 30 11.74 6.34 5.64
C LEU A 30 12.78 5.30 6.02
N MET A 31 13.41 4.67 5.05
CA MET A 31 14.50 3.70 5.28
C MET A 31 15.63 4.33 6.09
N ALA A 32 16.10 5.53 5.69
CA ALA A 32 17.15 6.23 6.42
C ALA A 32 16.69 6.68 7.82
N ARG A 33 15.48 7.26 7.95
CA ARG A 33 14.91 7.72 9.21
C ARG A 33 14.71 6.55 10.19
N TRP A 34 14.00 5.50 9.77
CA TRP A 34 13.73 4.34 10.62
C TRP A 34 15.01 3.58 11.01
N GLY A 35 15.97 3.48 10.07
CA GLY A 35 17.29 2.90 10.37
C GLY A 35 18.05 3.70 11.43
N SER A 36 18.05 5.03 11.37
CA SER A 36 18.67 5.90 12.36
C SER A 36 18.01 5.84 13.75
N GLN A 37 16.73 5.51 13.79
CA GLN A 37 15.96 5.27 15.03
C GLN A 37 16.17 3.86 15.61
N GLY A 38 16.95 2.99 14.94
CA GLY A 38 17.19 1.61 15.37
C GLY A 38 16.03 0.66 15.10
N LYS A 39 15.02 1.04 14.31
CA LYS A 39 13.92 0.18 13.88
C LYS A 39 14.46 -0.93 12.96
N LYS A 40 13.96 -2.16 13.14
CA LYS A 40 14.47 -3.35 12.43
C LYS A 40 13.36 -4.19 11.81
N GLU A 41 12.29 -4.48 12.55
CA GLU A 41 11.19 -5.32 12.08
C GLU A 41 10.32 -4.51 11.11
N PHE A 42 10.46 -4.80 9.82
CA PHE A 42 9.78 -4.07 8.74
C PHE A 42 8.80 -4.97 7.97
N LEU A 43 7.60 -4.44 7.73
CA LEU A 43 6.60 -5.04 6.84
C LEU A 43 6.38 -4.16 5.60
N ASP A 44 6.58 -4.77 4.42
CA ASP A 44 6.10 -4.24 3.14
C ASP A 44 4.72 -4.83 2.88
N LEU A 45 3.66 -4.08 3.21
CA LEU A 45 2.27 -4.51 3.12
C LEU A 45 1.71 -4.18 1.73
N GLY A 46 1.41 -5.21 0.94
CA GLY A 46 1.10 -5.11 -0.47
C GLY A 46 2.37 -4.86 -1.29
N CYS A 47 3.33 -5.75 -1.15
CA CYS A 47 4.70 -5.55 -1.67
C CYS A 47 4.78 -5.52 -3.21
N GLY A 48 3.78 -6.06 -3.92
CA GLY A 48 3.78 -6.15 -5.39
C GLY A 48 5.05 -6.83 -5.90
N LEU A 49 5.77 -6.16 -6.81
CA LEU A 49 7.04 -6.64 -7.36
C LEU A 49 8.26 -6.36 -6.46
N GLY A 50 8.05 -5.99 -5.19
CA GLY A 50 9.06 -5.94 -4.15
C GLY A 50 10.04 -4.76 -4.21
N ARG A 51 9.67 -3.64 -4.82
CA ARG A 51 10.56 -2.46 -4.92
C ARG A 51 11.01 -1.98 -3.53
N HIS A 52 10.10 -1.87 -2.58
CA HIS A 52 10.40 -1.45 -1.21
C HIS A 52 10.98 -2.61 -0.38
N THR A 53 10.46 -3.81 -0.55
CA THR A 53 10.98 -5.04 0.06
C THR A 53 12.50 -5.17 -0.12
N ILE A 54 12.97 -5.07 -1.38
CA ILE A 54 14.40 -5.17 -1.72
C ILE A 54 15.20 -4.00 -1.13
N LEU A 55 14.66 -2.77 -1.21
CA LEU A 55 15.32 -1.59 -0.65
C LEU A 55 15.59 -1.76 0.86
N PHE A 56 14.57 -2.12 1.63
CA PHE A 56 14.70 -2.25 3.08
C PHE A 56 15.58 -3.43 3.48
N ALA A 57 15.44 -4.59 2.82
CA ALA A 57 16.29 -5.75 3.08
C ALA A 57 17.76 -5.46 2.83
N LYS A 58 18.12 -4.77 1.72
CA LYS A 58 19.50 -4.33 1.42
C LYS A 58 20.09 -3.40 2.49
N ASN A 59 19.24 -2.68 3.20
CA ASN A 59 19.65 -1.71 4.22
C ASN A 59 19.53 -2.27 5.67
N GLY A 60 19.50 -3.62 5.80
CA GLY A 60 19.64 -4.31 7.08
C GLY A 60 18.39 -4.37 7.94
N PHE A 61 17.20 -4.17 7.33
CA PHE A 61 15.94 -4.45 8.00
C PHE A 61 15.60 -5.94 7.94
N GLN A 62 14.99 -6.45 8.99
CA GLN A 62 14.37 -7.77 9.03
C GLN A 62 13.04 -7.68 8.30
N THR A 63 13.10 -7.88 6.99
CA THR A 63 12.00 -7.55 6.08
C THR A 63 11.04 -8.71 5.92
N LYS A 64 9.76 -8.41 6.09
CA LYS A 64 8.65 -9.29 5.72
C LYS A 64 7.88 -8.65 4.57
N ALA A 65 7.57 -9.46 3.55
CA ALA A 65 6.82 -9.05 2.37
C ALA A 65 5.48 -9.78 2.33
N PHE A 66 4.41 -9.03 2.18
CA PHE A 66 3.05 -9.55 2.19
C PHE A 66 2.27 -9.02 1.00
N ASP A 67 1.61 -9.90 0.26
CA ASP A 67 0.73 -9.53 -0.84
C ASP A 67 -0.39 -10.57 -1.01
N LEU A 68 -1.52 -10.17 -1.59
CA LEU A 68 -2.61 -11.08 -1.94
C LEU A 68 -2.24 -11.93 -3.17
N SER A 69 -1.41 -11.39 -4.07
CA SER A 69 -1.04 -12.03 -5.33
C SER A 69 0.13 -12.99 -5.18
N GLU A 70 -0.12 -14.29 -5.42
CA GLU A 70 0.93 -15.30 -5.49
C GLU A 70 1.97 -14.96 -6.56
N ASN A 71 1.52 -14.46 -7.73
CA ASN A 71 2.43 -14.08 -8.82
C ASN A 71 3.38 -12.94 -8.43
N ALA A 72 2.88 -11.93 -7.69
CA ALA A 72 3.71 -10.86 -7.16
C ALA A 72 4.78 -11.39 -6.19
N ILE A 73 4.37 -12.24 -5.27
CA ILE A 73 5.27 -12.85 -4.27
C ILE A 73 6.35 -13.69 -4.97
N GLU A 74 6.02 -14.54 -5.93
CA GLU A 74 7.01 -15.35 -6.65
C GLU A 74 8.02 -14.49 -7.41
N ARG A 75 7.58 -13.46 -8.13
CA ARG A 75 8.49 -12.52 -8.82
C ARG A 75 9.40 -11.77 -7.84
N THR A 76 8.88 -11.40 -6.67
CA THR A 76 9.65 -10.74 -5.63
C THR A 76 10.66 -11.69 -4.98
N LYS A 77 10.31 -12.96 -4.74
CA LYS A 77 11.24 -14.02 -4.29
C LYS A 77 12.40 -14.22 -5.25
N GLU A 78 12.11 -14.27 -6.57
CA GLU A 78 13.17 -14.41 -7.58
C GLU A 78 14.14 -13.23 -7.55
N ARG A 79 13.63 -12.00 -7.39
CA ARG A 79 14.48 -10.81 -7.23
C ARG A 79 15.33 -10.87 -5.97
N ALA A 80 14.73 -11.20 -4.83
CA ALA A 80 15.44 -11.34 -3.56
C ALA A 80 16.56 -12.38 -3.65
N LYS A 81 16.29 -13.52 -4.30
CA LYS A 81 17.28 -14.58 -4.54
C LYS A 81 18.46 -14.10 -5.38
N LYS A 82 18.21 -13.36 -6.48
CA LYS A 82 19.25 -12.78 -7.33
C LYS A 82 20.15 -11.80 -6.56
N GLU A 83 19.60 -11.12 -5.56
CA GLU A 83 20.29 -10.15 -4.72
C GLU A 83 20.91 -10.77 -3.44
N GLY A 84 20.75 -12.10 -3.24
CA GLY A 84 21.26 -12.79 -2.05
C GLY A 84 20.58 -12.37 -0.74
N LEU A 85 19.33 -11.91 -0.80
CA LEU A 85 18.60 -11.39 0.35
C LEU A 85 17.75 -12.47 1.01
N THR A 86 17.69 -12.44 2.34
CA THR A 86 16.78 -13.28 3.14
C THR A 86 15.57 -12.44 3.56
N ILE A 87 14.37 -12.85 3.11
CA ILE A 87 13.11 -12.15 3.33
C ILE A 87 12.04 -13.19 3.69
N ASP A 88 11.18 -12.88 4.64
CA ASP A 88 10.00 -13.69 4.96
C ASP A 88 8.83 -13.25 4.06
N PHE A 89 8.31 -14.19 3.26
CA PHE A 89 7.24 -13.95 2.32
C PHE A 89 5.95 -14.64 2.75
N LYS A 90 4.86 -13.92 2.77
CA LYS A 90 3.52 -14.49 3.00
C LYS A 90 2.52 -14.00 1.98
N ILE A 91 1.61 -14.90 1.59
CA ILE A 91 0.46 -14.61 0.73
C ILE A 91 -0.78 -14.55 1.61
N GLY A 92 -1.61 -13.53 1.42
CA GLY A 92 -2.85 -13.41 2.16
C GLY A 92 -3.57 -12.08 1.98
N ASP A 93 -4.70 -11.97 2.65
CA ASP A 93 -5.52 -10.77 2.66
C ASP A 93 -5.13 -9.85 3.83
N MET A 94 -4.93 -8.56 3.56
CA MET A 94 -4.59 -7.57 4.57
C MET A 94 -5.72 -7.32 5.59
N LEU A 95 -6.92 -7.83 5.33
CA LEU A 95 -8.01 -7.84 6.30
C LEU A 95 -7.73 -8.73 7.52
N HIS A 96 -6.80 -9.70 7.39
CA HIS A 96 -6.41 -10.64 8.43
C HIS A 96 -4.92 -10.97 8.31
N LEU A 97 -4.07 -10.15 8.93
CA LEU A 97 -2.63 -10.32 8.86
C LEU A 97 -2.15 -11.51 9.68
N PRO A 98 -1.40 -12.46 9.09
CA PRO A 98 -0.94 -13.68 9.76
C PRO A 98 0.31 -13.43 10.62
N TYR A 99 0.30 -12.36 11.41
CA TYR A 99 1.36 -11.94 12.31
C TYR A 99 0.84 -11.76 13.72
N GLU A 100 1.69 -11.96 14.70
CA GLU A 100 1.41 -11.74 16.11
C GLU A 100 1.19 -10.23 16.39
N ASP A 101 0.55 -9.91 17.52
CA ASP A 101 0.46 -8.55 18.01
C ASP A 101 1.87 -7.98 18.24
N ASP A 102 2.02 -6.67 18.09
CA ASP A 102 3.28 -5.97 18.35
C ASP A 102 4.51 -6.56 17.63
N SER A 103 4.33 -7.01 16.36
CA SER A 103 5.37 -7.66 15.56
C SER A 103 6.32 -6.67 14.87
N PHE A 104 5.85 -5.46 14.49
CA PHE A 104 6.58 -4.59 13.59
C PHE A 104 6.95 -3.24 14.22
N ASP A 105 8.21 -2.84 14.00
CA ASP A 105 8.67 -1.47 14.31
C ASP A 105 8.16 -0.47 13.27
N CYS A 106 8.04 -0.91 12.02
CA CYS A 106 7.61 -0.06 10.92
C CYS A 106 6.90 -0.84 9.80
N ILE A 107 5.90 -0.20 9.20
CA ILE A 107 5.10 -0.73 8.09
C ILE A 107 5.08 0.30 6.96
N LEU A 108 5.26 -0.18 5.73
CA LEU A 108 5.04 0.62 4.52
C LEU A 108 3.92 -0.01 3.70
N CYS A 109 2.91 0.79 3.34
CA CYS A 109 1.76 0.35 2.55
C CYS A 109 1.45 1.40 1.47
N ARG A 110 2.10 1.29 0.30
CA ARG A 110 1.96 2.29 -0.77
C ARG A 110 1.10 1.77 -1.92
N ASN A 111 0.04 2.52 -2.25
CA ASN A 111 -0.90 2.26 -3.36
C ASN A 111 -1.59 0.88 -3.29
N VAL A 112 -1.94 0.44 -2.10
CA VAL A 112 -2.54 -0.88 -1.85
C VAL A 112 -3.73 -0.81 -0.90
N ILE A 113 -3.61 -0.12 0.24
CA ILE A 113 -4.59 -0.15 1.32
C ILE A 113 -6.00 0.26 0.89
N SER A 114 -6.11 1.03 -0.19
CA SER A 114 -7.37 1.47 -0.78
C SER A 114 -8.12 0.38 -1.57
N HIS A 115 -7.53 -0.79 -1.81
CA HIS A 115 -8.16 -1.86 -2.62
C HIS A 115 -9.21 -2.64 -1.82
N THR A 116 -10.13 -1.93 -1.18
CA THR A 116 -11.22 -2.46 -0.35
C THR A 116 -12.37 -1.44 -0.27
N ASP A 117 -13.41 -1.78 0.48
CA ASP A 117 -14.52 -0.87 0.83
C ASP A 117 -14.29 -0.19 2.19
N THR A 118 -15.22 0.68 2.60
CA THR A 118 -15.14 1.41 3.87
C THR A 118 -15.04 0.47 5.08
N GLU A 119 -15.75 -0.66 5.10
CA GLU A 119 -15.68 -1.62 6.21
C GLU A 119 -14.37 -2.40 6.19
N GLY A 120 -13.86 -2.76 5.01
CA GLY A 120 -12.54 -3.36 4.86
C GLY A 120 -11.43 -2.41 5.32
N MET A 121 -11.52 -1.11 4.99
CA MET A 121 -10.57 -0.10 5.46
C MET A 121 -10.53 -0.04 7.00
N LYS A 122 -11.69 -0.02 7.66
CA LYS A 122 -11.76 -0.05 9.13
C LYS A 122 -11.12 -1.31 9.72
N GLN A 123 -11.30 -2.46 9.05
CA GLN A 123 -10.68 -3.71 9.48
C GLN A 123 -9.16 -3.68 9.32
N ILE A 124 -8.65 -3.17 8.19
CA ILE A 124 -7.20 -3.03 7.98
C ILE A 124 -6.57 -2.10 9.01
N VAL A 125 -7.22 -0.98 9.34
CA VAL A 125 -6.75 -0.06 10.38
C VAL A 125 -6.61 -0.76 11.74
N LYS A 126 -7.56 -1.65 12.10
CA LYS A 126 -7.46 -2.49 13.31
C LYS A 126 -6.28 -3.45 13.25
N GLU A 127 -6.04 -4.08 12.10
CA GLU A 127 -4.88 -4.96 11.92
C GLU A 127 -3.56 -4.19 12.02
N LEU A 128 -3.45 -2.99 11.42
CA LEU A 128 -2.29 -2.13 11.59
C LEU A 128 -2.05 -1.79 13.07
N GLN A 129 -3.12 -1.43 13.80
CA GLN A 129 -3.05 -1.15 15.24
C GLN A 129 -2.57 -2.38 16.04
N ARG A 130 -3.03 -3.57 15.66
CA ARG A 130 -2.68 -4.81 16.34
C ARG A 130 -1.21 -5.19 16.12
N VAL A 131 -0.75 -5.19 14.85
CA VAL A 131 0.58 -5.73 14.51
C VAL A 131 1.72 -4.73 14.71
N LEU A 132 1.46 -3.42 14.78
CA LEU A 132 2.47 -2.44 15.13
C LEU A 132 2.82 -2.54 16.62
N LYS A 133 4.11 -2.48 16.93
CA LYS A 133 4.60 -2.31 18.30
C LYS A 133 4.21 -0.95 18.86
N LYS A 134 4.24 -0.83 20.18
CA LYS A 134 4.19 0.49 20.82
C LYS A 134 5.30 1.37 20.24
N ASP A 135 4.98 2.62 19.90
CA ASP A 135 5.86 3.56 19.19
C ASP A 135 6.24 3.12 17.76
N GLY A 136 5.60 2.08 17.24
CA GLY A 136 5.73 1.66 15.85
C GLY A 136 5.11 2.66 14.88
N GLU A 137 5.68 2.78 13.69
CA GLU A 137 5.27 3.75 12.69
C GLU A 137 4.75 3.06 11.42
N CYS A 138 3.75 3.65 10.80
CA CYS A 138 3.29 3.23 9.49
C CYS A 138 3.23 4.43 8.55
N TYR A 139 3.72 4.22 7.34
CA TYR A 139 3.49 5.10 6.21
C TYR A 139 2.58 4.40 5.20
N LEU A 140 1.53 5.10 4.79
CA LEU A 140 0.59 4.59 3.80
C LEU A 140 0.10 5.70 2.87
N THR A 141 -0.42 5.29 1.70
CA THR A 141 -1.09 6.21 0.77
C THR A 141 -2.55 5.83 0.59
N LEU A 142 -3.41 6.86 0.46
CA LEU A 142 -4.85 6.72 0.24
C LEU A 142 -5.27 7.55 -0.97
N GLY A 143 -6.13 7.01 -1.82
CA GLY A 143 -6.78 7.77 -2.87
C GLY A 143 -7.64 8.90 -2.30
N SER A 144 -7.52 10.10 -2.87
CA SER A 144 -8.37 11.23 -2.49
C SER A 144 -9.69 11.25 -3.25
N LYS A 145 -10.76 11.74 -2.63
CA LYS A 145 -12.04 12.02 -3.32
C LYS A 145 -11.89 13.10 -4.41
N ASP A 146 -10.80 13.86 -4.42
CA ASP A 146 -10.50 14.85 -5.46
C ASP A 146 -9.96 14.22 -6.75
N THR A 147 -9.45 12.97 -6.68
CA THR A 147 -8.85 12.28 -7.82
C THR A 147 -9.85 11.98 -8.93
N TRP A 148 -9.36 11.94 -10.18
CA TRP A 148 -10.15 11.62 -11.36
C TRP A 148 -10.97 10.32 -11.21
N GLY A 149 -10.39 9.30 -10.58
CA GLY A 149 -11.02 7.98 -10.44
C GLY A 149 -12.29 8.02 -9.60
N PHE A 150 -12.32 8.79 -8.51
CA PHE A 150 -13.54 8.96 -7.70
C PHE A 150 -14.65 9.70 -8.46
N LYS A 151 -14.30 10.58 -9.40
CA LYS A 151 -15.22 11.37 -10.22
C LYS A 151 -15.78 10.60 -11.43
N GLN A 152 -15.42 9.32 -11.62
CA GLN A 152 -15.95 8.49 -12.71
C GLN A 152 -17.37 8.00 -12.39
N GLU A 153 -18.39 8.75 -12.80
CA GLU A 153 -19.80 8.45 -12.50
C GLU A 153 -20.26 7.09 -13.06
N HIS A 154 -19.64 6.61 -14.14
CA HIS A 154 -19.94 5.31 -14.74
C HIS A 154 -19.34 4.12 -14.00
N TRP A 155 -18.45 4.35 -13.03
CA TRP A 155 -17.96 3.29 -12.15
C TRP A 155 -18.94 3.05 -11.02
N PRO A 156 -19.36 1.79 -10.75
CA PRO A 156 -20.30 1.49 -9.68
C PRO A 156 -19.80 1.97 -8.32
N LEU A 157 -20.68 2.54 -7.53
CA LEU A 157 -20.45 2.81 -6.12
C LEU A 157 -20.74 1.53 -5.31
N ALA A 158 -19.78 1.09 -4.54
CA ALA A 158 -19.97 0.01 -3.56
C ALA A 158 -20.48 0.56 -2.23
N ASP A 159 -20.00 1.73 -1.84
CA ASP A 159 -20.44 2.55 -0.71
C ASP A 159 -20.11 4.02 -1.00
N PRO A 160 -20.46 5.00 -0.11
CA PRO A 160 -20.22 6.43 -0.37
C PRO A 160 -18.78 6.83 -0.61
N ASN A 161 -17.82 5.99 -0.23
CA ASN A 161 -16.39 6.26 -0.33
C ASN A 161 -15.67 5.33 -1.33
N THR A 162 -16.38 4.34 -1.94
CA THR A 162 -15.73 3.27 -2.71
C THR A 162 -16.34 3.12 -4.09
N ARG A 163 -15.52 3.19 -5.14
CA ARG A 163 -15.89 2.85 -6.51
C ARG A 163 -15.24 1.56 -6.97
N ILE A 164 -15.93 0.79 -7.79
CA ILE A 164 -15.37 -0.38 -8.47
C ILE A 164 -14.78 0.08 -9.80
N ARG A 165 -13.46 -0.08 -9.98
CA ARG A 165 -12.80 0.34 -11.22
C ARG A 165 -13.25 -0.50 -12.40
N MET A 166 -13.67 0.15 -13.48
CA MET A 166 -14.19 -0.55 -14.66
C MET A 166 -13.30 -0.44 -15.89
N ASP A 167 -12.28 0.41 -15.87
CA ASP A 167 -11.34 0.55 -16.97
C ASP A 167 -10.54 -0.73 -17.21
N GLU A 168 -10.23 -1.01 -18.47
CA GLU A 168 -9.37 -2.13 -18.83
C GLU A 168 -7.98 -1.96 -18.21
N GLY A 169 -7.44 -3.04 -17.68
CA GLY A 169 -6.13 -3.05 -17.04
C GLY A 169 -6.07 -3.94 -15.82
N PRO A 170 -4.93 -3.90 -15.12
CA PRO A 170 -4.68 -4.81 -13.98
C PRO A 170 -5.58 -4.57 -12.76
N GLU A 171 -6.26 -3.43 -12.71
CA GLU A 171 -7.15 -3.05 -11.60
C GLU A 171 -8.65 -3.20 -11.92
N LYS A 172 -9.00 -3.77 -13.09
CA LYS A 172 -10.41 -3.93 -13.47
C LYS A 172 -11.18 -4.79 -12.46
N GLY A 173 -12.27 -4.24 -11.95
CA GLY A 173 -13.13 -4.89 -10.97
C GLY A 173 -12.60 -4.81 -9.53
N ILE A 174 -11.50 -4.12 -9.28
CA ILE A 174 -10.99 -3.88 -7.94
C ILE A 174 -11.74 -2.71 -7.30
N PRO A 175 -12.23 -2.86 -6.05
CA PRO A 175 -12.77 -1.73 -5.29
C PRO A 175 -11.65 -0.74 -4.96
N HIS A 176 -11.94 0.54 -5.08
CA HIS A 176 -11.04 1.62 -4.69
C HIS A 176 -11.75 2.51 -3.68
N PHE A 177 -11.26 2.46 -2.45
CA PHE A 177 -11.67 3.37 -1.38
C PHE A 177 -10.97 4.71 -1.55
N TYR A 178 -11.71 5.78 -1.34
CA TYR A 178 -11.23 7.16 -1.41
C TYR A 178 -11.60 7.91 -0.13
N ALA A 179 -10.69 8.74 0.33
CA ALA A 179 -10.88 9.52 1.54
C ALA A 179 -10.81 11.03 1.27
N ASP A 180 -11.42 11.80 2.15
CA ASP A 180 -11.09 13.18 2.42
C ASP A 180 -10.33 13.29 3.75
N TYR A 181 -9.85 14.48 4.07
CA TYR A 181 -9.04 14.72 5.26
C TYR A 181 -9.77 14.36 6.57
N GLU A 182 -11.08 14.66 6.67
CA GLU A 182 -11.85 14.38 7.89
C GLU A 182 -12.04 12.87 8.08
N LEU A 183 -12.30 12.13 7.01
CA LEU A 183 -12.41 10.67 7.06
C LEU A 183 -11.08 10.01 7.45
N ILE A 184 -9.94 10.54 7.00
CA ILE A 184 -8.61 10.06 7.43
C ILE A 184 -8.45 10.24 8.94
N LYS A 185 -8.80 11.41 9.48
CA LYS A 185 -8.71 11.66 10.94
C LYS A 185 -9.61 10.71 11.74
N GLU A 186 -10.80 10.42 11.24
CA GLU A 186 -11.72 9.48 11.88
C GLU A 186 -11.15 8.04 11.87
N LEU A 187 -10.67 7.58 10.71
CA LEU A 187 -10.13 6.24 10.54
C LEU A 187 -8.92 5.98 11.45
N PHE A 188 -8.04 6.95 11.56
CA PHE A 188 -6.78 6.82 12.31
C PHE A 188 -6.80 7.53 13.67
N LYS A 189 -7.98 7.76 14.26
CA LYS A 189 -8.15 8.47 15.55
C LYS A 189 -7.41 7.83 16.72
N ASP A 190 -7.17 6.52 16.66
CA ASP A 190 -6.47 5.75 17.70
C ASP A 190 -4.94 5.71 17.48
N PHE A 191 -4.44 6.45 16.48
CA PHE A 191 -3.04 6.66 16.20
C PHE A 191 -2.67 8.14 16.41
N THR A 192 -1.39 8.39 16.62
CA THR A 192 -0.83 9.73 16.44
C THR A 192 -0.62 9.99 14.95
N LEU A 193 -1.32 10.96 14.40
CA LEU A 193 -1.12 11.44 13.02
C LEU A 193 0.10 12.38 13.00
N GLU A 194 1.27 11.86 12.60
CA GLU A 194 2.51 12.65 12.57
C GLU A 194 2.54 13.65 11.41
N LYS A 195 2.08 13.20 10.24
CA LYS A 195 2.06 14.03 9.03
C LYS A 195 1.01 13.52 8.05
N ILE A 196 0.28 14.45 7.43
CA ILE A 196 -0.59 14.19 6.28
C ILE A 196 -0.32 15.26 5.25
N PHE A 197 -0.17 14.87 3.99
CA PHE A 197 -0.19 15.80 2.87
C PHE A 197 -0.83 15.13 1.66
N GLN A 198 -1.29 15.93 0.70
CA GLN A 198 -1.84 15.45 -0.54
C GLN A 198 -0.84 15.68 -1.66
N GLU A 199 -0.55 14.65 -2.43
CA GLU A 199 0.25 14.70 -3.66
C GLU A 199 -0.69 14.83 -4.85
N GLU A 200 -0.31 15.67 -5.81
CA GLU A 200 -0.99 15.85 -7.08
C GLU A 200 -0.09 15.34 -8.20
N GLU A 201 -0.61 14.43 -9.01
CA GLU A 201 0.09 13.91 -10.20
C GLU A 201 -0.75 14.15 -11.46
N PHE A 202 -0.10 14.64 -12.51
CA PHE A 202 -0.72 14.78 -13.82
C PHE A 202 -0.32 13.62 -14.73
N PHE A 203 -1.28 13.09 -15.48
CA PHE A 203 -1.03 12.06 -16.47
C PHE A 203 -1.97 12.21 -17.67
N GLU A 204 -1.52 11.74 -18.84
CA GLU A 204 -2.31 11.78 -20.07
C GLU A 204 -3.11 10.47 -20.24
N LYS A 205 -4.41 10.62 -20.51
CA LYS A 205 -5.30 9.50 -20.88
C LYS A 205 -6.24 9.95 -21.98
N GLU A 206 -6.26 9.23 -23.11
CA GLU A 206 -7.17 9.51 -24.24
C GLU A 206 -7.09 10.97 -24.73
N ASN A 207 -5.87 11.51 -24.83
CA ASN A 207 -5.59 12.91 -25.19
C ASN A 207 -6.20 13.97 -24.24
N LYS A 208 -6.40 13.59 -22.97
CA LYS A 208 -6.82 14.50 -21.90
C LYS A 208 -5.87 14.41 -20.73
N THR A 209 -5.49 15.56 -20.19
CA THR A 209 -4.75 15.62 -18.93
C THR A 209 -5.71 15.28 -17.79
N MET A 210 -5.35 14.25 -17.05
CA MET A 210 -6.06 13.80 -15.85
C MET A 210 -5.22 14.10 -14.63
N THR A 211 -5.87 14.29 -13.50
CA THR A 211 -5.18 14.57 -12.24
C THR A 211 -5.50 13.47 -11.23
N SER A 212 -4.46 12.88 -10.70
CA SER A 212 -4.52 11.92 -9.59
C SER A 212 -4.10 12.60 -8.30
N TYR A 213 -4.87 12.40 -7.25
CA TYR A 213 -4.58 12.92 -5.91
C TYR A 213 -4.48 11.76 -4.94
N HIS A 214 -3.37 11.70 -4.19
CA HIS A 214 -3.18 10.74 -3.11
C HIS A 214 -2.80 11.45 -1.81
N TYR A 215 -3.40 11.02 -0.72
CA TYR A 215 -2.93 11.39 0.62
C TYR A 215 -1.76 10.48 1.01
N HIS A 216 -0.71 11.10 1.52
CA HIS A 216 0.41 10.47 2.20
C HIS A 216 0.18 10.62 3.70
N VAL A 217 0.05 9.51 4.40
CA VAL A 217 -0.34 9.48 5.80
C VAL A 217 0.76 8.79 6.61
N PHE A 218 1.29 9.48 7.60
CA PHE A 218 2.29 9.00 8.54
C PHE A 218 1.63 8.88 9.90
N ILE A 219 1.55 7.68 10.42
CA ILE A 219 0.93 7.37 11.71
C ILE A 219 1.90 6.66 12.63
N LYS A 220 1.65 6.81 13.94
CA LYS A 220 2.40 6.16 15.02
C LYS A 220 1.42 5.58 16.05
N LYS A 221 1.66 4.32 16.47
CA LYS A 221 0.90 3.64 17.55
C LYS A 221 1.33 4.12 18.93
#